data_2db1e22abecd298e7a5cd6b356edd70a
#
_entry.id   2db1e22abecd298e7a5cd6b356edd70a
#
_cell.length_a   1.000
_cell.length_b   1.000
_cell.length_c   1.000
_cell.angle_alpha   90.00
_cell.angle_beta   90.00
_cell.angle_gamma   90.00
#
_symmetry.space_group_name_H-M   'P 1'
#
loop_
_entity.id
_entity.type
_entity.pdbx_description
1 polymer ?
#
loop_
_entity_poly.entity_id
_entity_poly.type
_entity_poly.pdbx_seq_one_letter_code
_entity_poly.pdbx_strand_id
1 'polypeptide(L)'
;MLGELILTEETDRYDAPFEGSRCGTCRSCIDNCPTGAVAPDRTIDTGRCISCRTIEREQPVQTALPGWLVGCDACQSLCPWNRRAPQHRNAAFDAVFDPLAMDAATWLGMDEAAFEALCGRTPLTRSGLTRIRENALRNAAPEEPSER
;
A
#
# COMPACT_ATOMS: atom_id res chain seq x y z
N MET A 1 -7.56 6.85 -6.58
CA MET A 1 -8.82 6.23 -6.08
C MET A 1 -9.79 6.18 -7.25
N LEU A 2 -10.41 5.06 -7.48
CA LEU A 2 -11.48 4.90 -8.49
C LEU A 2 -12.81 4.95 -7.76
N GLY A 3 -13.84 5.50 -8.38
CA GLY A 3 -15.18 5.56 -7.85
C GLY A 3 -16.20 5.53 -8.98
N GLU A 4 -17.40 5.10 -8.67
CA GLU A 4 -18.51 4.97 -9.60
C GLU A 4 -19.73 5.73 -9.06
N LEU A 5 -20.48 6.35 -9.95
CA LEU A 5 -21.76 6.93 -9.66
C LEU A 5 -22.83 6.12 -10.39
N ILE A 6 -23.77 5.56 -9.63
CA ILE A 6 -24.93 4.86 -10.17
C ILE A 6 -26.08 5.86 -10.20
N LEU A 7 -26.58 6.16 -11.40
CA LEU A 7 -27.66 7.11 -11.63
C LEU A 7 -28.88 6.39 -12.20
N THR A 8 -30.05 6.94 -11.95
CA THR A 8 -31.33 6.49 -12.53
C THR A 8 -31.66 7.22 -13.83
N GLU A 9 -30.92 8.30 -14.13
CA GLU A 9 -31.06 9.05 -15.37
C GLU A 9 -30.38 8.32 -16.51
N GLU A 10 -31.05 8.32 -17.66
CA GLU A 10 -30.45 7.87 -18.91
C GLU A 10 -29.49 8.92 -19.45
N THR A 11 -28.37 8.48 -20.04
CA THR A 11 -27.48 9.34 -20.78
C THR A 11 -27.51 8.96 -22.24
N ASP A 12 -27.53 9.96 -23.09
CA ASP A 12 -27.49 9.83 -24.55
C ASP A 12 -26.06 9.72 -25.10
N ARG A 13 -25.07 9.86 -24.22
CA ARG A 13 -23.66 9.89 -24.61
C ARG A 13 -22.79 9.08 -23.66
N TYR A 14 -22.07 8.14 -24.24
CA TYR A 14 -21.07 7.31 -23.54
C TYR A 14 -19.70 7.51 -24.18
N ASP A 15 -18.66 7.60 -23.35
CA ASP A 15 -17.29 7.59 -23.84
C ASP A 15 -16.90 6.16 -24.25
N ALA A 16 -16.07 6.06 -25.28
CA ALA A 16 -15.50 4.78 -25.69
C ALA A 16 -14.41 4.33 -24.71
N PRO A 17 -14.35 3.05 -24.32
CA PRO A 17 -13.26 2.53 -23.51
C PRO A 17 -11.90 2.75 -24.21
N PHE A 18 -10.88 3.07 -23.42
CA PHE A 18 -9.52 3.08 -23.92
C PHE A 18 -8.97 1.65 -23.97
N GLU A 19 -8.81 1.10 -25.15
CA GLU A 19 -8.37 -0.27 -25.39
C GLU A 19 -6.83 -0.43 -25.46
N GLY A 20 -6.08 0.54 -25.03
CA GLY A 20 -4.63 0.52 -25.12
C GLY A 20 -3.94 0.37 -23.77
N SER A 21 -2.63 0.18 -23.82
CA SER A 21 -1.76 0.31 -22.64
C SER A 21 -0.82 1.48 -22.82
N ARG A 22 -0.81 2.41 -21.87
CA ARG A 22 0.15 3.53 -21.85
C ARG A 22 1.49 3.15 -21.24
N CYS A 23 1.65 1.91 -20.79
CA CYS A 23 2.91 1.40 -20.24
C CYS A 23 3.93 1.03 -21.32
N GLY A 24 3.47 0.67 -22.54
CA GLY A 24 4.35 0.21 -23.61
C GLY A 24 5.26 -0.92 -23.13
N THR A 25 6.56 -0.79 -23.38
CA THR A 25 7.60 -1.75 -22.96
C THR A 25 8.09 -1.56 -21.53
N CYS A 26 7.57 -0.56 -20.80
CA CYS A 26 8.01 -0.28 -19.44
C CYS A 26 7.69 -1.45 -18.48
N ARG A 27 8.66 -1.85 -17.67
CA ARG A 27 8.59 -2.94 -16.71
C ARG A 27 8.92 -2.50 -15.26
N SER A 28 9.04 -1.20 -15.00
CA SER A 28 9.50 -0.70 -13.69
C SER A 28 8.77 -1.30 -12.49
N CYS A 29 7.44 -1.43 -12.55
CA CYS A 29 6.65 -2.00 -11.46
C CYS A 29 6.89 -3.50 -11.27
N ILE A 30 7.20 -4.23 -12.35
CA ILE A 30 7.48 -5.67 -12.34
C ILE A 30 8.86 -5.91 -11.75
N ASP A 31 9.86 -5.24 -12.30
CA ASP A 31 11.27 -5.49 -12.00
C ASP A 31 11.67 -5.00 -10.59
N ASN A 32 10.93 -4.03 -10.03
CA ASN A 32 11.20 -3.48 -8.70
C ASN A 32 10.21 -3.97 -7.62
N CYS A 33 9.35 -4.95 -7.91
CA CYS A 33 8.52 -5.53 -6.88
C CYS A 33 9.37 -6.42 -5.95
N PRO A 34 9.49 -6.11 -4.63
CA PRO A 34 10.39 -6.84 -3.74
C PRO A 34 10.06 -8.32 -3.61
N THR A 35 8.81 -8.69 -3.83
CA THR A 35 8.31 -10.06 -3.68
C THR A 35 7.95 -10.71 -5.03
N GLY A 36 8.17 -10.00 -6.14
CA GLY A 36 7.74 -10.46 -7.46
C GLY A 36 6.23 -10.69 -7.55
N ALA A 37 5.43 -9.92 -6.82
CA ALA A 37 3.97 -10.02 -6.82
C ALA A 37 3.33 -9.48 -8.10
N VAL A 38 4.03 -8.63 -8.86
CA VAL A 38 3.52 -8.07 -10.11
C VAL A 38 3.95 -8.98 -11.27
N ALA A 39 2.97 -9.63 -11.90
CA ALA A 39 3.18 -10.52 -13.02
C ALA A 39 3.52 -9.76 -14.34
N PRO A 40 4.06 -10.45 -15.38
CA PRO A 40 4.38 -9.81 -16.66
C PRO A 40 3.20 -9.13 -17.36
N ASP A 41 1.99 -9.63 -17.18
CA ASP A 41 0.75 -9.04 -17.66
C ASP A 41 0.21 -7.91 -16.77
N ARG A 42 0.94 -7.57 -15.71
CA ARG A 42 0.63 -6.54 -14.69
C ARG A 42 -0.54 -6.90 -13.77
N THR A 43 -0.98 -8.14 -13.75
CA THR A 43 -1.82 -8.64 -12.66
C THR A 43 -1.01 -8.75 -11.37
N ILE A 44 -1.69 -8.78 -10.24
CA ILE A 44 -1.04 -8.84 -8.92
C ILE A 44 -1.41 -10.15 -8.23
N ASP A 45 -0.39 -10.93 -7.89
CA ASP A 45 -0.53 -12.02 -6.93
C ASP A 45 -0.66 -11.43 -5.51
N THR A 46 -1.90 -11.33 -5.03
CA THR A 46 -2.21 -10.80 -3.70
C THR A 46 -1.58 -11.63 -2.58
N GLY A 47 -1.32 -12.90 -2.84
CA GLY A 47 -0.61 -13.80 -1.91
C GLY A 47 0.84 -13.38 -1.66
N ARG A 48 1.47 -12.69 -2.62
CA ARG A 48 2.84 -12.20 -2.54
C ARG A 48 2.93 -10.70 -2.29
N CYS A 49 1.85 -9.95 -2.50
CA CYS A 49 1.84 -8.50 -2.37
C CYS A 49 1.99 -8.06 -0.92
N ILE A 50 3.04 -7.29 -0.60
CA ILE A 50 3.28 -6.75 0.75
C ILE A 50 2.10 -5.89 1.20
N SER A 51 1.56 -5.03 0.34
CA SER A 51 0.42 -4.19 0.68
C SER A 51 -0.80 -5.04 1.11
N CYS A 52 -1.14 -6.06 0.33
CA CYS A 52 -2.24 -6.96 0.69
C CYS A 52 -1.97 -7.69 2.02
N ARG A 53 -0.74 -8.12 2.24
CA ARG A 53 -0.36 -8.86 3.45
C ARG A 53 -0.37 -8.00 4.69
N THR A 54 0.06 -6.74 4.60
CA THR A 54 0.14 -5.82 5.73
C THR A 54 -1.19 -5.17 6.09
N ILE A 55 -2.15 -5.14 5.16
CA ILE A 55 -3.43 -4.44 5.35
C ILE A 55 -4.61 -5.43 5.45
N GLU A 56 -4.72 -6.38 4.50
CA GLU A 56 -5.97 -7.09 4.24
C GLU A 56 -6.02 -8.51 4.84
N ARG A 57 -4.88 -9.12 5.12
CA ARG A 57 -4.88 -10.53 5.54
C ARG A 57 -5.03 -10.68 7.05
N GLU A 58 -5.90 -11.60 7.46
CA GLU A 58 -6.08 -11.99 8.87
C GLU A 58 -4.88 -12.76 9.42
N GLN A 59 -4.23 -13.56 8.58
CA GLN A 59 -3.09 -14.37 8.99
C GLN A 59 -1.79 -13.55 9.03
N PRO A 60 -0.94 -13.76 10.05
CA PRO A 60 0.36 -13.12 10.13
C PRO A 60 1.20 -13.36 8.88
N VAL A 61 1.92 -12.35 8.43
CA VAL A 61 2.86 -12.47 7.32
C VAL A 61 4.05 -13.32 7.73
N GLN A 62 4.33 -14.38 7.00
CA GLN A 62 5.45 -15.31 7.32
C GLN A 62 6.78 -14.91 6.66
N THR A 63 6.78 -13.92 5.78
CA THR A 63 7.97 -13.46 5.07
C THR A 63 8.41 -12.09 5.59
N ALA A 64 9.70 -11.80 5.44
CA ALA A 64 10.25 -10.49 5.74
C ALA A 64 9.46 -9.38 5.01
N LEU A 65 9.25 -8.29 5.71
CA LEU A 65 8.58 -7.09 5.20
C LEU A 65 9.63 -5.98 5.10
N PRO A 66 10.43 -5.90 4.05
CA PRO A 66 11.62 -5.04 4.00
C PRO A 66 11.31 -3.56 4.30
N GLY A 67 11.18 -3.24 5.59
CA GLY A 67 10.91 -1.90 6.11
C GLY A 67 9.44 -1.42 6.04
N TRP A 68 8.49 -2.26 5.62
CA TRP A 68 7.09 -1.85 5.48
C TRP A 68 6.25 -2.28 6.70
N LEU A 69 5.60 -1.31 7.34
CA LEU A 69 4.63 -1.56 8.42
C LEU A 69 3.21 -1.70 7.89
N VAL A 70 2.81 -0.82 6.97
CA VAL A 70 1.48 -0.77 6.35
C VAL A 70 1.64 -0.37 4.89
N GLY A 71 1.05 -1.14 4.00
CA GLY A 71 1.14 -0.88 2.56
C GLY A 71 2.51 -1.24 1.98
N CYS A 72 2.67 -0.95 0.71
CA CYS A 72 3.94 -1.00 -0.03
C CYS A 72 3.72 -0.30 -1.37
N ASP A 73 4.46 0.75 -1.63
CA ASP A 73 4.32 1.54 -2.85
C ASP A 73 5.49 1.35 -3.83
N ALA A 74 6.31 0.30 -3.67
CA ALA A 74 7.48 0.06 -4.51
C ALA A 74 7.13 0.07 -6.02
N CYS A 75 6.01 -0.54 -6.42
CA CYS A 75 5.55 -0.54 -7.80
C CYS A 75 5.06 0.83 -8.29
N GLN A 76 4.58 1.69 -7.39
CA GLN A 76 4.04 3.01 -7.72
C GLN A 76 5.10 4.10 -7.65
N SER A 77 6.00 4.06 -6.66
CA SER A 77 7.05 5.06 -6.45
C SER A 77 8.00 5.18 -7.65
N LEU A 78 8.27 4.07 -8.32
CA LEU A 78 9.15 4.00 -9.50
C LEU A 78 8.40 4.13 -10.83
N CYS A 79 7.07 4.25 -10.81
CA CYS A 79 6.28 4.40 -12.02
C CYS A 79 6.56 5.76 -12.69
N PRO A 80 6.95 5.79 -13.99
CA PRO A 80 7.20 7.04 -14.69
C PRO A 80 6.00 8.00 -14.72
N TRP A 81 4.78 7.45 -14.66
CA TRP A 81 3.56 8.24 -14.60
C TRP A 81 3.40 8.96 -13.26
N ASN A 82 3.71 8.29 -12.15
CA ASN A 82 3.63 8.88 -10.81
C ASN A 82 4.71 9.94 -10.58
N ARG A 83 5.90 9.78 -11.17
CA ARG A 83 6.97 10.79 -11.08
C ARG A 83 6.57 12.16 -11.65
N ARG A 84 5.60 12.19 -12.55
CA ARG A 84 5.11 13.42 -13.21
C ARG A 84 3.73 13.81 -12.71
N ALA A 85 3.14 13.04 -11.80
CA ALA A 85 1.84 13.36 -11.25
C ALA A 85 1.93 14.66 -10.45
N PRO A 86 0.99 15.61 -10.65
CA PRO A 86 0.93 16.80 -9.82
C PRO A 86 0.59 16.39 -8.38
N GLN A 87 1.11 17.15 -7.43
CA GLN A 87 0.69 17.01 -6.05
C GLN A 87 -0.80 17.35 -5.90
N HIS A 88 -1.47 16.70 -4.95
CA HIS A 88 -2.86 17.02 -4.64
C HIS A 88 -3.00 18.46 -4.14
N ARG A 89 -4.21 19.01 -4.32
CA ARG A 89 -4.57 20.35 -3.87
C ARG A 89 -5.67 20.35 -2.81
N ASN A 90 -6.04 19.17 -2.32
CA ASN A 90 -7.10 19.02 -1.35
C ASN A 90 -6.47 18.77 0.03
N ALA A 91 -6.64 19.72 0.94
CA ALA A 91 -6.11 19.66 2.29
C ALA A 91 -6.61 18.44 3.10
N ALA A 92 -7.71 17.80 2.69
CA ALA A 92 -8.17 16.57 3.31
C ALA A 92 -7.21 15.37 3.12
N PHE A 93 -6.27 15.48 2.18
CA PHE A 93 -5.22 14.47 1.96
C PHE A 93 -3.88 14.85 2.62
N ASP A 94 -3.80 15.98 3.29
CA ASP A 94 -2.60 16.33 4.04
C ASP A 94 -2.42 15.36 5.20
N ALA A 95 -1.17 14.97 5.45
CA ALA A 95 -0.85 14.08 6.56
C ALA A 95 -1.19 14.74 7.90
N VAL A 96 -1.92 14.04 8.75
CA VAL A 96 -2.25 14.52 10.11
C VAL A 96 -1.12 14.32 11.10
N PHE A 97 -0.17 13.45 10.77
CA PHE A 97 1.11 13.23 11.48
C PHE A 97 2.11 12.62 10.50
N ASP A 98 3.39 12.62 10.87
CA ASP A 98 4.44 11.97 10.09
C ASP A 98 4.69 10.53 10.60
N PRO A 99 4.19 9.49 9.93
CA PRO A 99 4.41 8.11 10.34
C PRO A 99 5.86 7.66 10.21
N LEU A 100 6.68 8.35 9.40
CA LEU A 100 8.10 8.04 9.19
C LEU A 100 8.97 8.56 10.34
N ALA A 101 8.47 9.51 11.13
CA ALA A 101 9.13 9.98 12.35
C ALA A 101 8.96 9.01 13.53
N MET A 102 8.14 7.97 13.38
CA MET A 102 7.84 7.00 14.43
C MET A 102 8.69 5.74 14.24
N ASP A 103 9.50 5.41 15.24
CA ASP A 103 10.28 4.18 15.26
C ASP A 103 9.43 2.94 15.62
N ALA A 104 10.03 1.76 15.49
CA ALA A 104 9.36 0.49 15.81
C ALA A 104 8.98 0.42 17.31
N ALA A 105 9.78 0.98 18.21
CA ALA A 105 9.50 0.95 19.64
C ALA A 105 8.25 1.77 19.98
N THR A 106 8.06 2.90 19.32
CA THR A 106 6.86 3.74 19.45
C THR A 106 5.60 2.95 19.05
N TRP A 107 5.63 2.26 17.90
CA TRP A 107 4.50 1.44 17.45
C TRP A 107 4.21 0.26 18.37
N LEU A 108 5.26 -0.39 18.90
CA LEU A 108 5.13 -1.53 19.81
C LEU A 108 4.61 -1.12 21.18
N GLY A 109 5.00 0.07 21.68
CA GLY A 109 4.59 0.61 22.97
C GLY A 109 3.23 1.32 22.98
N MET A 110 2.67 1.65 21.80
CA MET A 110 1.42 2.40 21.68
C MET A 110 0.23 1.57 22.20
N ASP A 111 -0.64 2.13 23.03
CA ASP A 111 -1.90 1.48 23.41
C ASP A 111 -3.05 1.84 22.47
N GLU A 112 -4.21 1.17 22.62
CA GLU A 112 -5.36 1.37 21.75
C GLU A 112 -5.91 2.81 21.84
N ALA A 113 -5.86 3.43 23.01
CA ALA A 113 -6.36 4.80 23.18
C ALA A 113 -5.46 5.81 22.46
N ALA A 114 -4.14 5.63 22.55
CA ALA A 114 -3.18 6.45 21.82
C ALA A 114 -3.27 6.21 20.31
N PHE A 115 -3.47 4.95 19.87
CA PHE A 115 -3.69 4.63 18.48
C PHE A 115 -4.95 5.29 17.93
N GLU A 116 -6.06 5.18 18.63
CA GLU A 116 -7.32 5.82 18.20
C GLU A 116 -7.18 7.34 18.15
N ALA A 117 -6.55 7.95 19.14
CA ALA A 117 -6.33 9.40 19.16
C ALA A 117 -5.46 9.89 17.99
N LEU A 118 -4.43 9.12 17.61
CA LEU A 118 -3.50 9.49 16.54
C LEU A 118 -4.00 9.06 15.16
N CYS A 119 -4.49 7.85 15.05
CA CYS A 119 -4.76 7.18 13.77
C CYS A 119 -6.24 7.01 13.45
N GLY A 120 -7.17 7.27 14.39
CA GLY A 120 -8.60 6.98 14.25
C GLY A 120 -9.29 7.64 13.05
N ARG A 121 -8.70 8.72 12.51
CA ARG A 121 -9.16 9.40 11.30
C ARG A 121 -8.28 9.15 10.07
N THR A 122 -7.46 8.12 10.10
CA THR A 122 -6.54 7.77 9.02
C THR A 122 -6.85 6.38 8.45
N PRO A 123 -6.37 6.05 7.25
CA PRO A 123 -6.49 4.69 6.70
C PRO A 123 -5.79 3.60 7.52
N LEU A 124 -4.93 3.95 8.48
CA LEU A 124 -4.24 2.99 9.34
C LEU A 124 -5.18 2.17 10.22
N THR A 125 -6.38 2.71 10.51
CA THR A 125 -7.44 1.98 11.22
C THR A 125 -7.85 0.69 10.51
N ARG A 126 -7.70 0.61 9.18
CA ARG A 126 -8.00 -0.61 8.41
C ARG A 126 -7.06 -1.76 8.76
N SER A 127 -5.78 -1.47 9.00
CA SER A 127 -4.81 -2.46 9.47
C SER A 127 -5.00 -2.76 10.95
N GLY A 128 -5.30 -1.74 11.74
CA GLY A 128 -5.41 -1.82 13.19
C GLY A 128 -4.06 -1.94 13.90
N LEU A 129 -4.04 -1.58 15.20
CA LEU A 129 -2.81 -1.55 15.99
C LEU A 129 -2.14 -2.92 16.11
N THR A 130 -2.93 -3.98 16.33
CA THR A 130 -2.41 -5.34 16.47
C THR A 130 -1.57 -5.76 15.27
N ARG A 131 -2.09 -5.55 14.06
CA ARG A 131 -1.38 -5.89 12.83
C ARG A 131 -0.13 -5.02 12.60
N ILE A 132 -0.21 -3.73 12.91
CA ILE A 132 0.94 -2.83 12.81
C ILE A 132 2.06 -3.31 13.74
N ARG A 133 1.74 -3.71 14.98
CA ARG A 133 2.70 -4.28 15.92
C ARG A 133 3.33 -5.58 15.43
N GLU A 134 2.53 -6.50 14.89
CA GLU A 134 3.01 -7.74 14.29
C GLU A 134 3.99 -7.46 13.14
N ASN A 135 3.67 -6.50 12.28
CA ASN A 135 4.53 -6.09 11.19
C ASN A 135 5.83 -5.42 11.69
N ALA A 136 5.75 -4.62 12.76
CA ALA A 136 6.92 -4.01 13.39
C ALA A 136 7.87 -5.06 13.98
N LEU A 137 7.33 -6.06 14.68
CA LEU A 137 8.12 -7.18 15.21
C LEU A 137 8.84 -7.96 14.10
N ARG A 138 8.18 -8.18 12.97
CA ARG A 138 8.79 -8.87 11.82
C ARG A 138 9.91 -8.09 11.15
N ASN A 139 9.76 -6.78 11.08
CA ASN A 139 10.83 -5.91 10.57
C ASN A 139 12.03 -5.82 11.53
N ALA A 140 11.83 -6.05 12.83
CA ALA A 140 12.89 -6.07 13.83
C ALA A 140 13.60 -7.44 13.93
N ALA A 141 13.00 -8.52 13.39
CA ALA A 141 13.64 -9.82 13.36
C ALA A 141 14.81 -9.82 12.38
N PRO A 142 15.97 -10.39 12.73
CA PRO A 142 17.07 -10.57 11.80
C PRO A 142 16.60 -11.41 10.60
N GLU A 143 17.01 -11.03 9.38
CA GLU A 143 16.74 -11.84 8.19
C GLU A 143 17.34 -13.23 8.38
N GLU A 144 16.51 -14.27 8.37
CA GLU A 144 17.01 -15.62 8.22
C GLU A 144 17.71 -15.74 6.86
N PRO A 145 18.94 -16.27 6.79
CA PRO A 145 19.62 -16.43 5.53
C PRO A 145 18.75 -17.31 4.63
N SER A 146 18.34 -16.75 3.48
CA SER A 146 17.62 -17.53 2.47
C SER A 146 18.52 -18.66 2.00
N GLU A 147 18.19 -19.89 2.34
CA GLU A 147 18.76 -21.05 1.66
C GLU A 147 18.42 -20.95 0.17
N ARG A 148 19.44 -20.70 -0.64
CA ARG A 148 19.37 -20.72 -2.10
C ARG A 148 19.60 -22.15 -2.60
#